data_548083683be882b0be12b5cf8198f5d1
#
_entry.id   548083683be882b0be12b5cf8198f5d1
#
_cell.length_a   1.000
_cell.length_b   1.000
_cell.length_c   1.000
_cell.angle_alpha   90.00
_cell.angle_beta   90.00
_cell.angle_gamma   90.00
#
_symmetry.space_group_name_H-M   'P 1'
#
loop_
_entity.id
_entity.type
_entity.pdbx_description
1 polymer ?
#
loop_
_entity_poly.entity_id
_entity_poly.type
_entity_poly.pdbx_seq_one_letter_code
_entity_poly.pdbx_strand_id
1 'polypeptide(L)'
;MRTTCFLLFITLLCTACSERHDHKGQTPLVELDGSFLYREDLQAVLPAGLSKDDSLLFAEHYIRNWVEDMLLYDKAQSNIPNSGEIDRLVENYRKALIMHTYQQALIHQQLSEEISEQDLTDYYEKNQALFKVE
;
A
#
# COMPACT_ATOMS: atom_id res chain seq x y z
N MET A 1 -20.11 1.23 -54.53
CA MET A 1 -19.63 2.23 -53.54
C MET A 1 -20.33 2.13 -52.17
N ARG A 2 -21.62 1.83 -52.04
CA ARG A 2 -22.31 1.73 -50.72
C ARG A 2 -21.91 0.50 -49.89
N THR A 3 -21.59 -0.62 -50.53
CA THR A 3 -21.18 -1.88 -49.89
C THR A 3 -19.73 -1.83 -49.38
N THR A 4 -18.84 -1.13 -50.09
CA THR A 4 -17.43 -0.95 -49.69
C THR A 4 -17.30 -0.03 -48.46
N CYS A 5 -18.17 0.98 -48.35
CA CYS A 5 -18.18 1.87 -47.18
C CYS A 5 -18.67 1.16 -45.91
N PHE A 6 -19.63 0.21 -46.05
CA PHE A 6 -20.16 -0.58 -44.96
C PHE A 6 -19.13 -1.61 -44.41
N LEU A 7 -18.34 -2.21 -45.30
CA LEU A 7 -17.23 -3.10 -44.91
C LEU A 7 -16.12 -2.37 -44.20
N LEU A 8 -15.80 -1.14 -44.58
CA LEU A 8 -14.79 -0.30 -43.95
C LEU A 8 -15.22 0.18 -42.54
N PHE A 9 -16.53 0.35 -42.34
CA PHE A 9 -17.08 0.74 -41.01
C PHE A 9 -17.07 -0.42 -40.00
N ILE A 10 -17.26 -1.67 -40.48
CA ILE A 10 -17.21 -2.87 -39.63
C ILE A 10 -15.79 -3.18 -39.12
N THR A 11 -14.74 -2.90 -39.95
CA THR A 11 -13.34 -3.13 -39.52
C THR A 11 -12.86 -2.13 -38.49
N LEU A 12 -13.48 -0.96 -38.41
CA LEU A 12 -13.11 0.07 -37.40
C LEU A 12 -13.63 -0.23 -36.00
N LEU A 13 -14.66 -1.09 -35.87
CA LEU A 13 -15.27 -1.47 -34.59
C LEU A 13 -14.50 -2.58 -33.85
N CYS A 14 -13.54 -3.25 -34.49
CA CYS A 14 -12.76 -4.33 -33.88
C CYS A 14 -11.51 -3.89 -33.11
N THR A 15 -11.19 -2.59 -33.07
CA THR A 15 -10.12 -2.04 -32.23
C THR A 15 -10.66 -1.58 -30.87
N ALA A 16 -11.54 -2.37 -30.24
CA ALA A 16 -11.80 -2.21 -28.84
C ALA A 16 -10.50 -2.55 -28.11
N CYS A 17 -9.74 -1.52 -27.73
CA CYS A 17 -8.57 -1.64 -26.89
C CYS A 17 -8.98 -2.37 -25.62
N SER A 18 -8.56 -3.61 -25.49
CA SER A 18 -8.34 -4.21 -24.18
C SER A 18 -7.30 -3.32 -23.50
N GLU A 19 -7.67 -2.56 -22.46
CA GLU A 19 -6.72 -1.89 -21.60
C GLU A 19 -5.79 -2.96 -21.05
N ARG A 20 -4.59 -3.03 -21.60
CA ARG A 20 -3.53 -3.87 -21.02
C ARG A 20 -3.06 -3.18 -19.77
N HIS A 21 -3.58 -3.60 -18.62
CA HIS A 21 -3.00 -3.23 -17.37
C HIS A 21 -1.55 -3.76 -17.32
N ASP A 22 -0.59 -2.85 -17.17
CA ASP A 22 0.81 -3.22 -16.95
C ASP A 22 0.97 -3.72 -15.51
N HIS A 23 1.00 -5.03 -15.34
CA HIS A 23 1.15 -5.68 -14.04
C HIS A 23 2.57 -5.59 -13.47
N LYS A 24 3.50 -4.85 -14.10
CA LYS A 24 4.90 -4.64 -13.63
C LYS A 24 5.62 -5.94 -13.25
N GLY A 25 5.34 -7.01 -13.95
CA GLY A 25 5.94 -8.34 -13.70
C GLY A 25 5.27 -9.14 -12.58
N GLN A 26 4.22 -8.61 -11.93
CA GLN A 26 3.43 -9.35 -10.95
C GLN A 26 2.43 -10.29 -11.63
N THR A 27 2.05 -11.36 -10.93
CA THR A 27 1.10 -12.36 -11.44
C THR A 27 -0.29 -12.12 -10.84
N PRO A 28 -1.27 -11.61 -11.62
CA PRO A 28 -2.62 -11.40 -11.10
C PRO A 28 -3.29 -12.74 -10.79
N LEU A 29 -3.92 -12.86 -9.64
CA LEU A 29 -4.74 -13.98 -9.20
C LEU A 29 -6.22 -13.70 -9.36
N VAL A 30 -6.65 -12.49 -9.04
CA VAL A 30 -8.04 -12.03 -9.11
C VAL A 30 -8.05 -10.61 -9.62
N GLU A 31 -9.05 -10.29 -10.43
CA GLU A 31 -9.39 -8.92 -10.86
C GLU A 31 -10.84 -8.64 -10.49
N LEU A 32 -11.08 -7.48 -9.90
CA LEU A 32 -12.38 -6.96 -9.57
C LEU A 32 -12.40 -5.44 -9.79
N ASP A 33 -13.20 -4.95 -10.70
CA ASP A 33 -13.35 -3.51 -11.02
C ASP A 33 -12.02 -2.75 -11.18
N GLY A 34 -11.06 -3.36 -11.91
CA GLY A 34 -9.73 -2.78 -12.14
C GLY A 34 -8.78 -2.84 -10.94
N SER A 35 -9.21 -3.43 -9.84
CA SER A 35 -8.36 -3.77 -8.70
C SER A 35 -7.85 -5.21 -8.85
N PHE A 36 -6.59 -5.42 -8.54
CA PHE A 36 -5.93 -6.70 -8.71
C PHE A 36 -5.39 -7.22 -7.38
N LEU A 37 -5.61 -8.49 -7.11
CA LEU A 37 -4.87 -9.24 -6.10
C LEU A 37 -3.77 -10.03 -6.81
N TYR A 38 -2.52 -9.82 -6.41
CA TYR A 38 -1.39 -10.51 -7.00
C TYR A 38 -0.93 -11.70 -6.16
N ARG A 39 -0.24 -12.63 -6.81
CA ARG A 39 0.38 -13.79 -6.14
C ARG A 39 1.39 -13.33 -5.08
N GLU A 40 2.11 -12.27 -5.38
CA GLU A 40 3.14 -11.68 -4.53
C GLU A 40 2.54 -11.15 -3.22
N ASP A 41 1.33 -10.57 -3.27
CA ASP A 41 0.60 -10.10 -2.09
C ASP A 41 0.20 -11.28 -1.18
N LEU A 42 -0.33 -12.35 -1.78
CA LEU A 42 -0.65 -13.57 -1.05
C LEU A 42 0.59 -14.22 -0.43
N GLN A 43 1.71 -14.25 -1.16
CA GLN A 43 2.97 -14.81 -0.66
C GLN A 43 3.54 -14.01 0.51
N ALA A 44 3.38 -12.68 0.50
CA ALA A 44 3.87 -11.81 1.57
C ALA A 44 3.16 -12.04 2.92
N VAL A 45 1.92 -12.52 2.89
CA VAL A 45 1.11 -12.77 4.11
C VAL A 45 1.01 -14.25 4.47
N LEU A 46 1.49 -15.15 3.63
CA LEU A 46 1.42 -16.59 3.86
C LEU A 46 2.36 -16.99 5.02
N PRO A 47 1.84 -17.60 6.11
CA PRO A 47 2.68 -18.02 7.22
C PRO A 47 3.70 -19.07 6.80
N ALA A 48 4.93 -18.95 7.31
CA ALA A 48 5.97 -19.95 7.07
C ALA A 48 5.66 -21.28 7.79
N GLY A 49 6.04 -22.39 7.16
CA GLY A 49 5.95 -23.73 7.77
C GLY A 49 4.59 -24.42 7.67
N LEU A 50 3.65 -23.86 6.91
CA LEU A 50 2.38 -24.53 6.64
C LEU A 50 2.59 -25.77 5.75
N SER A 51 1.73 -26.78 5.96
CA SER A 51 1.61 -27.88 5.00
C SER A 51 1.06 -27.37 3.66
N LYS A 52 1.18 -28.17 2.61
CA LYS A 52 0.62 -27.81 1.29
C LYS A 52 -0.89 -27.58 1.35
N ASP A 53 -1.61 -28.44 2.08
CA ASP A 53 -3.06 -28.38 2.19
C ASP A 53 -3.50 -27.16 3.01
N ASP A 54 -2.80 -26.85 4.11
CA ASP A 54 -3.06 -25.65 4.91
C ASP A 54 -2.75 -24.37 4.13
N SER A 55 -1.70 -24.38 3.32
CA SER A 55 -1.36 -23.23 2.45
C SER A 55 -2.43 -22.98 1.39
N LEU A 56 -3.01 -24.04 0.80
CA LEU A 56 -4.12 -23.92 -0.14
C LEU A 56 -5.38 -23.37 0.53
N LEU A 57 -5.71 -23.90 1.71
CA LEU A 57 -6.85 -23.43 2.48
C LEU A 57 -6.70 -21.96 2.89
N PHE A 58 -5.51 -21.57 3.35
CA PHE A 58 -5.20 -20.18 3.65
C PHE A 58 -5.38 -19.28 2.42
N ALA A 59 -4.83 -19.70 1.28
CA ALA A 59 -4.94 -18.95 0.03
C ALA A 59 -6.42 -18.75 -0.40
N GLU A 60 -7.22 -19.81 -0.33
CA GLU A 60 -8.65 -19.76 -0.64
C GLU A 60 -9.39 -18.76 0.26
N HIS A 61 -9.15 -18.82 1.57
CA HIS A 61 -9.76 -17.89 2.53
C HIS A 61 -9.31 -16.44 2.29
N TYR A 62 -8.01 -16.24 2.05
CA TYR A 62 -7.47 -14.91 1.79
C TYR A 62 -8.07 -14.28 0.53
N ILE A 63 -8.14 -15.04 -0.56
CA ILE A 63 -8.74 -14.57 -1.82
C ILE A 63 -10.23 -14.25 -1.62
N ARG A 64 -10.97 -15.11 -0.92
CA ARG A 64 -12.38 -14.89 -0.64
C ARG A 64 -12.61 -13.61 0.17
N ASN A 65 -11.87 -13.43 1.26
CA ASN A 65 -11.95 -12.24 2.10
C ASN A 65 -11.62 -10.98 1.28
N TRP A 66 -10.57 -11.03 0.47
CA TRP A 66 -10.20 -9.90 -0.39
C TRP A 66 -11.34 -9.50 -1.34
N VAL A 67 -12.00 -10.49 -1.98
CA VAL A 67 -13.14 -10.24 -2.88
C VAL A 67 -14.31 -9.65 -2.09
N GLU A 68 -14.64 -10.19 -0.92
CA GLU A 68 -15.71 -9.69 -0.06
C GLU A 68 -15.45 -8.25 0.38
N ASP A 69 -14.24 -7.94 0.80
CA ASP A 69 -13.80 -6.59 1.20
C ASP A 69 -13.90 -5.60 0.04
N MET A 70 -13.46 -5.99 -1.16
CA MET A 70 -13.54 -5.14 -2.35
C MET A 70 -14.98 -4.84 -2.75
N LEU A 71 -15.86 -5.84 -2.73
CA LEU A 71 -17.28 -5.66 -3.02
C LEU A 71 -17.97 -4.77 -2.00
N LEU A 72 -17.64 -4.96 -0.72
CA LEU A 72 -18.15 -4.12 0.36
C LEU A 72 -17.65 -2.67 0.23
N TYR A 73 -16.36 -2.49 -0.09
CA TYR A 73 -15.76 -1.17 -0.30
C TYR A 73 -16.43 -0.41 -1.46
N ASP A 74 -16.60 -1.07 -2.61
CA ASP A 74 -17.29 -0.49 -3.76
C ASP A 74 -18.72 -0.06 -3.39
N LYS A 75 -19.44 -0.95 -2.72
CA LYS A 75 -20.80 -0.66 -2.23
C LYS A 75 -20.82 0.48 -1.23
N ALA A 76 -19.88 0.52 -0.30
CA ALA A 76 -19.77 1.59 0.69
C ALA A 76 -19.45 2.92 0.00
N GLN A 77 -18.47 2.95 -0.91
CA GLN A 77 -18.07 4.15 -1.65
C GLN A 77 -19.23 4.77 -2.41
N SER A 78 -20.06 3.94 -3.04
CA SER A 78 -21.27 4.39 -3.78
C SER A 78 -22.38 4.94 -2.86
N ASN A 79 -22.37 4.60 -1.57
CA ASN A 79 -23.42 4.95 -0.61
C ASN A 79 -23.00 5.99 0.42
N ILE A 80 -21.74 6.39 0.49
CA ILE A 80 -21.27 7.43 1.41
C ILE A 80 -21.69 8.82 0.88
N PRO A 81 -22.53 9.57 1.60
CA PRO A 81 -23.10 10.82 1.12
C PRO A 81 -22.10 11.99 1.12
N ASN A 82 -20.98 11.88 1.82
CA ASN A 82 -20.02 12.97 2.02
C ASN A 82 -18.56 12.48 1.92
N SER A 83 -18.11 12.21 0.71
CA SER A 83 -16.70 11.85 0.45
C SER A 83 -15.72 12.98 0.80
N GLY A 84 -16.12 14.23 0.71
CA GLY A 84 -15.26 15.39 0.96
C GLY A 84 -14.74 15.48 2.39
N GLU A 85 -15.47 14.93 3.38
CA GLU A 85 -14.94 14.83 4.74
C GLU A 85 -13.81 13.80 4.85
N ILE A 86 -13.98 12.66 4.17
CA ILE A 86 -12.95 11.62 4.11
C ILE A 86 -11.71 12.17 3.41
N ASP A 87 -11.86 12.84 2.28
CA ASP A 87 -10.76 13.45 1.54
C ASP A 87 -9.98 14.44 2.40
N ARG A 88 -10.69 15.27 3.19
CA ARG A 88 -10.06 16.20 4.13
C ARG A 88 -9.26 15.49 5.23
N LEU A 89 -9.79 14.39 5.79
CA LEU A 89 -9.10 13.60 6.79
C LEU A 89 -7.85 12.94 6.22
N VAL A 90 -7.95 12.35 5.04
CA VAL A 90 -6.82 11.73 4.32
C VAL A 90 -5.72 12.77 4.04
N GLU A 91 -6.08 13.97 3.57
CA GLU A 91 -5.11 15.03 3.30
C GLU A 91 -4.43 15.55 4.57
N ASN A 92 -5.16 15.69 5.67
CA ASN A 92 -4.58 16.05 6.96
C ASN A 92 -3.60 15.01 7.46
N TYR A 93 -3.96 13.73 7.32
CA TYR A 93 -3.09 12.61 7.70
C TYR A 93 -1.83 12.57 6.83
N ARG A 94 -1.97 12.76 5.53
CA ARG A 94 -0.83 12.87 4.59
C ARG A 94 0.15 13.95 5.02
N LYS A 95 -0.34 15.16 5.33
CA LYS A 95 0.51 16.27 5.82
C LYS A 95 1.24 15.91 7.10
N ALA A 96 0.53 15.29 8.06
CA ALA A 96 1.15 14.85 9.31
C ALA A 96 2.27 13.84 9.08
N LEU A 97 2.06 12.86 8.21
CA LEU A 97 3.09 11.88 7.84
C LEU A 97 4.30 12.52 7.17
N ILE A 98 4.09 13.42 6.22
CA ILE A 98 5.17 14.13 5.53
C ILE A 98 6.00 14.93 6.56
N MET A 99 5.36 15.67 7.45
CA MET A 99 6.05 16.46 8.48
C MET A 99 6.83 15.55 9.44
N HIS A 100 6.21 14.46 9.90
CA HIS A 100 6.87 13.49 10.76
C HIS A 100 8.10 12.87 10.10
N THR A 101 7.97 12.39 8.86
CA THR A 101 9.07 11.80 8.09
C THR A 101 10.22 12.81 7.89
N TYR A 102 9.89 14.06 7.59
CA TYR A 102 10.89 15.11 7.44
C TYR A 102 11.60 15.41 8.77
N GLN A 103 10.86 15.50 9.88
CA GLN A 103 11.45 15.70 11.21
C GLN A 103 12.38 14.56 11.59
N GLN A 104 11.99 13.31 11.33
CA GLN A 104 12.87 12.15 11.55
C GLN A 104 14.15 12.24 10.72
N ALA A 105 14.03 12.60 9.44
CA ALA A 105 15.20 12.78 8.58
C ALA A 105 16.15 13.87 9.10
N LEU A 106 15.60 15.01 9.58
CA LEU A 106 16.42 16.08 10.18
C LEU A 106 17.13 15.63 11.46
N ILE A 107 16.42 14.88 12.31
CA ILE A 107 17.00 14.33 13.54
C ILE A 107 18.17 13.40 13.20
N HIS A 108 17.99 12.47 12.28
CA HIS A 108 19.05 11.56 11.83
C HIS A 108 20.24 12.30 11.18
N GLN A 109 19.97 13.40 10.50
CA GLN A 109 21.02 14.20 9.88
C GLN A 109 21.83 15.02 10.90
N GLN A 110 21.22 15.42 12.02
CA GLN A 110 21.84 16.28 13.03
C GLN A 110 22.42 15.52 14.23
N LEU A 111 21.87 14.35 14.54
CA LEU A 111 22.40 13.49 15.59
C LEU A 111 23.43 12.52 14.98
N SER A 112 24.64 12.52 15.52
CA SER A 112 25.58 11.43 15.24
C SER A 112 24.99 10.14 15.83
N GLU A 113 24.99 9.05 15.04
CA GLU A 113 24.48 7.74 15.50
C GLU A 113 25.33 7.15 16.64
N GLU A 114 26.56 7.61 16.78
CA GLU A 114 27.49 7.14 17.83
C GLU A 114 27.77 8.25 18.83
N ILE A 115 27.34 8.05 20.07
CA ILE A 115 27.77 8.82 21.21
C ILE A 115 29.08 8.19 21.68
N SER A 116 30.19 8.95 21.65
CA SER A 116 31.49 8.43 22.10
C SER A 116 31.49 8.23 23.61
N GLU A 117 32.30 7.27 24.10
CA GLU A 117 32.54 7.09 25.55
C GLU A 117 33.06 8.38 26.22
N GLN A 118 33.80 9.20 25.48
CA GLN A 118 34.26 10.49 25.95
C GLN A 118 33.10 11.46 26.18
N ASP A 119 32.14 11.55 25.23
CA ASP A 119 30.95 12.40 25.37
C ASP A 119 30.08 11.99 26.55
N LEU A 120 29.93 10.67 26.77
CA LEU A 120 29.21 10.12 27.91
C LEU A 120 29.90 10.49 29.24
N THR A 121 31.21 10.37 29.30
CA THR A 121 31.99 10.72 30.49
C THR A 121 31.88 12.21 30.78
N ASP A 122 32.09 13.05 29.77
CA ASP A 122 32.02 14.51 29.90
C ASP A 122 30.61 14.96 30.33
N TYR A 123 29.56 14.32 29.77
CA TYR A 123 28.19 14.62 30.17
C TYR A 123 27.91 14.23 31.61
N TYR A 124 28.34 13.04 32.03
CA TYR A 124 28.20 12.58 33.41
C TYR A 124 28.92 13.51 34.41
N GLU A 125 30.16 13.87 34.12
CA GLU A 125 30.94 14.76 35.00
C GLU A 125 30.28 16.13 35.17
N LYS A 126 29.76 16.71 34.10
CA LYS A 126 29.05 18.00 34.13
C LYS A 126 27.69 17.94 34.80
N ASN A 127 27.05 16.78 34.87
CA ASN A 127 25.67 16.63 35.32
C ASN A 127 25.53 15.68 36.52
N GLN A 128 26.54 15.42 37.28
CA GLN A 128 26.53 14.46 38.41
C GLN A 128 25.37 14.65 39.39
N ALA A 129 24.90 15.89 39.55
CA ALA A 129 23.74 16.18 40.40
C ALA A 129 22.45 15.54 39.95
N LEU A 130 22.28 15.27 38.64
CA LEU A 130 21.10 14.66 38.07
C LEU A 130 21.07 13.13 38.31
N PHE A 131 22.20 12.52 38.62
CA PHE A 131 22.36 11.07 38.78
C PHE A 131 22.42 10.63 40.25
N LYS A 132 22.25 11.56 41.22
CA LYS A 132 22.16 11.19 42.63
C LYS A 132 20.78 10.61 42.89
N VAL A 133 20.74 9.31 43.18
CA VAL A 133 19.55 8.62 43.70
C VAL A 133 19.52 8.84 45.22
N GLU A 134 18.42 9.37 45.75
CA GLU A 134 18.17 9.41 47.20
C GLU A 134 17.86 8.02 47.76
#